data_b9863d34a86ca7662bb4e7049bc94d45
#
_entry.id   b9863d34a86ca7662bb4e7049bc94d45
#
_cell.length_a   1.000
_cell.length_b   1.000
_cell.length_c   1.000
_cell.angle_alpha   90.00
_cell.angle_beta   90.00
_cell.angle_gamma   90.00
#
_symmetry.space_group_name_H-M   'P 1'
#
loop_
_entity.id
_entity.type
_entity.pdbx_description
1 polymer ?
#
loop_
_entity_poly.entity_id
_entity_poly.type
_entity_poly.pdbx_seq_one_letter_code
_entity_poly.pdbx_strand_id
1 'polypeptide(L)'
;MKRPFTLQTTSGLGSLSKQFTADNVLLLNAADKLDIEASLVDYVPNYRYADQVTLRQMLNMASGIPDYTELLLTDYAKRMPGASESHLSYPILEDLGHGDEITEVISLLNQHPLDFTPGEKGVYSNSNYLLLGFIISKITGDSLARFFEEHFFEPLAMTQTRLGTQYAEANSYDDLDVTAGKPVVLGRGAYQGGDGAVVSSLTDLAKWAQAVLRHDILSEKDWHEALTLTHDFYGMGWMHSKTPNWFSHAGHDFGYWTYFDVTFDKQLAQVTLNNMSPGDEA
;
A
#
# COMPACT_ATOMS: atom_id res chain seq x y z
N MET A 1 -20.22 4.72 -23.90
CA MET A 1 -19.20 5.62 -24.49
C MET A 1 -17.92 5.45 -23.69
N LYS A 2 -16.76 5.26 -24.34
CA LYS A 2 -15.47 5.29 -23.66
C LYS A 2 -15.22 6.74 -23.21
N ARG A 3 -14.96 6.96 -21.90
CA ARG A 3 -14.54 8.26 -21.38
C ARG A 3 -13.01 8.35 -21.49
N PRO A 4 -12.43 9.50 -21.88
CA PRO A 4 -10.98 9.65 -21.88
C PRO A 4 -10.44 9.63 -20.43
N PHE A 5 -9.27 9.05 -20.24
CA PHE A 5 -8.51 9.19 -19.01
C PHE A 5 -7.91 10.60 -18.98
N THR A 6 -8.21 11.37 -17.95
CA THR A 6 -7.77 12.77 -17.80
C THR A 6 -6.94 12.94 -16.53
N LEU A 7 -6.37 14.13 -16.33
CA LEU A 7 -5.63 14.46 -15.11
C LEU A 7 -6.48 14.36 -13.83
N GLN A 8 -7.81 14.45 -13.96
CA GLN A 8 -8.77 14.36 -12.84
C GLN A 8 -9.38 12.97 -12.68
N THR A 9 -9.14 12.06 -13.61
CA THR A 9 -9.69 10.71 -13.52
C THR A 9 -9.05 9.97 -12.34
N THR A 10 -9.87 9.45 -11.44
CA THR A 10 -9.39 8.69 -10.28
C THR A 10 -9.12 7.23 -10.64
N SER A 11 -8.02 6.71 -10.12
CA SER A 11 -7.51 5.36 -10.34
C SER A 11 -6.96 4.79 -9.04
N GLY A 12 -6.98 3.47 -8.88
CA GLY A 12 -6.32 2.80 -7.76
C GLY A 12 -4.82 3.06 -7.77
N LEU A 13 -4.25 3.26 -6.59
CA LEU A 13 -2.81 3.50 -6.42
C LEU A 13 -2.04 2.23 -6.09
N GLY A 14 -2.73 1.16 -5.66
CA GLY A 14 -2.08 -0.03 -5.16
C GLY A 14 -1.07 0.28 -4.06
N SER A 15 0.04 -0.37 -4.07
CA SER A 15 1.09 -0.26 -3.04
C SER A 15 1.69 1.13 -2.85
N LEU A 16 1.48 2.09 -3.77
CA LEU A 16 1.83 3.49 -3.51
C LEU A 16 1.08 4.05 -2.28
N SER A 17 -0.05 3.45 -1.90
CA SER A 17 -0.80 3.75 -0.66
C SER A 17 0.05 3.63 0.60
N LYS A 18 1.09 2.80 0.57
CA LYS A 18 2.00 2.57 1.70
C LYS A 18 2.76 3.83 2.13
N GLN A 19 2.97 4.78 1.22
CA GLN A 19 3.56 6.08 1.58
C GLN A 19 2.68 6.80 2.61
N PHE A 20 1.37 6.89 2.35
CA PHE A 20 0.43 7.53 3.28
C PHE A 20 0.36 6.79 4.62
N THR A 21 0.38 5.47 4.62
CA THR A 21 0.37 4.67 5.85
C THR A 21 1.64 4.87 6.66
N ALA A 22 2.82 4.84 6.02
CA ALA A 22 4.10 5.06 6.70
C ALA A 22 4.17 6.46 7.32
N ASP A 23 3.83 7.50 6.54
CA ASP A 23 3.90 8.87 7.02
C ASP A 23 2.93 9.11 8.18
N ASN A 24 1.74 8.48 8.18
CA ASN A 24 0.82 8.53 9.33
C ASN A 24 1.40 7.87 10.58
N VAL A 25 2.07 6.73 10.44
CA VAL A 25 2.75 6.09 11.58
C VAL A 25 3.86 7.01 12.11
N LEU A 26 4.63 7.64 11.24
CA LEU A 26 5.69 8.56 11.63
C LEU A 26 5.14 9.83 12.30
N LEU A 27 4.02 10.38 11.83
CA LEU A 27 3.33 11.51 12.49
C LEU A 27 2.82 11.11 13.88
N LEU A 28 2.26 9.92 14.04
CA LEU A 28 1.83 9.42 15.35
C LEU A 28 3.02 9.19 16.29
N ASN A 29 4.15 8.71 15.76
CA ASN A 29 5.39 8.54 16.51
C ASN A 29 5.96 9.90 16.94
N ALA A 30 6.01 10.88 16.06
CA ALA A 30 6.46 12.23 16.37
C ALA A 30 5.56 12.96 17.40
N ALA A 31 4.29 12.55 17.49
CA ALA A 31 3.31 13.06 18.46
C ALA A 31 3.28 12.25 19.79
N ASP A 32 4.21 11.35 20.01
CA ASP A 32 4.27 10.43 21.18
C ASP A 32 2.97 9.61 21.40
N LYS A 33 2.21 9.38 20.32
CA LYS A 33 0.98 8.54 20.35
C LYS A 33 1.26 7.08 20.02
N LEU A 34 2.38 6.80 19.41
CA LEU A 34 2.86 5.49 19.02
C LEU A 34 4.39 5.50 19.12
N ASP A 35 4.98 4.36 19.46
CA ASP A 35 6.43 4.15 19.42
C ASP A 35 6.74 3.11 18.34
N ILE A 36 7.47 3.49 17.30
CA ILE A 36 7.86 2.57 16.23
C ILE A 36 8.84 1.49 16.69
N GLU A 37 9.52 1.66 17.82
CA GLU A 37 10.35 0.62 18.45
C GLU A 37 9.54 -0.36 19.30
N ALA A 38 8.27 -0.05 19.59
CA ALA A 38 7.42 -0.93 20.37
C ALA A 38 7.17 -2.26 19.66
N SER A 39 6.92 -3.28 20.46
CA SER A 39 6.53 -4.60 19.95
C SER A 39 5.12 -4.59 19.39
N LEU A 40 4.90 -5.32 18.30
CA LEU A 40 3.56 -5.51 17.71
C LEU A 40 2.55 -6.06 18.72
N VAL A 41 2.99 -6.79 19.75
CA VAL A 41 2.13 -7.36 20.79
C VAL A 41 1.32 -6.29 21.56
N ASP A 42 1.85 -5.08 21.67
CA ASP A 42 1.18 -3.98 22.35
C ASP A 42 -0.08 -3.52 21.59
N TYR A 43 -0.12 -3.78 20.29
CA TYR A 43 -1.20 -3.36 19.39
C TYR A 43 -2.03 -4.53 18.86
N VAL A 44 -1.42 -5.67 18.59
CA VAL A 44 -2.06 -6.85 17.97
C VAL A 44 -1.72 -8.12 18.79
N PRO A 45 -2.17 -8.23 20.06
CA PRO A 45 -1.79 -9.32 20.97
C PRO A 45 -2.30 -10.70 20.54
N ASN A 46 -3.25 -10.75 19.61
CA ASN A 46 -3.83 -11.98 19.07
C ASN A 46 -3.04 -12.54 17.86
N TYR A 47 -2.00 -11.85 17.39
CA TYR A 47 -1.07 -12.42 16.41
C TYR A 47 0.00 -13.23 17.12
N ARG A 48 0.19 -14.47 16.69
CA ARG A 48 1.04 -15.48 17.36
C ARG A 48 2.48 -15.05 17.58
N TYR A 49 3.05 -14.26 16.70
CA TYR A 49 4.44 -13.82 16.69
C TYR A 49 4.61 -12.34 16.99
N ALA A 50 3.56 -11.71 17.52
CA ALA A 50 3.55 -10.27 17.75
C ALA A 50 4.63 -9.79 18.72
N ASP A 51 5.05 -10.64 19.67
CA ASP A 51 6.12 -10.34 20.64
C ASP A 51 7.53 -10.35 20.04
N GLN A 52 7.69 -10.85 18.82
CA GLN A 52 8.99 -10.96 18.12
C GLN A 52 9.21 -9.84 17.10
N VAL A 53 8.19 -9.04 16.79
CA VAL A 53 8.20 -8.06 15.73
C VAL A 53 8.00 -6.66 16.30
N THR A 54 8.77 -5.68 15.80
CA THR A 54 8.56 -4.26 16.09
C THR A 54 7.84 -3.55 14.93
N LEU A 55 7.20 -2.39 15.21
CA LEU A 55 6.57 -1.61 14.15
C LEU A 55 7.60 -1.09 13.14
N ARG A 56 8.82 -0.76 13.58
CA ARG A 56 9.93 -0.41 12.70
C ARG A 56 10.23 -1.51 11.69
N GLN A 57 10.31 -2.75 12.14
CA GLN A 57 10.56 -3.89 11.25
C GLN A 57 9.44 -4.06 10.22
N MET A 58 8.20 -3.76 10.59
CA MET A 58 7.07 -3.77 9.65
C MET A 58 7.19 -2.64 8.62
N LEU A 59 7.46 -1.40 9.05
CA LEU A 59 7.66 -0.25 8.16
C LEU A 59 8.76 -0.50 7.12
N ASN A 60 9.84 -1.17 7.52
CA ASN A 60 11.01 -1.47 6.70
C ASN A 60 10.96 -2.83 5.98
N MET A 61 9.83 -3.51 5.96
CA MET A 61 9.68 -4.84 5.33
C MET A 61 10.65 -5.90 5.87
N ALA A 62 11.03 -5.78 7.15
CA ALA A 62 11.98 -6.67 7.83
C ALA A 62 11.36 -7.49 8.97
N SER A 63 10.03 -7.63 8.99
CA SER A 63 9.29 -8.30 10.07
C SER A 63 9.31 -9.82 10.01
N GLY A 64 9.49 -10.40 8.82
CA GLY A 64 9.30 -11.84 8.60
C GLY A 64 7.84 -12.29 8.55
N ILE A 65 6.86 -11.39 8.67
CA ILE A 65 5.43 -11.73 8.56
C ILE A 65 5.13 -12.14 7.11
N PRO A 66 4.57 -13.34 6.86
CA PRO A 66 4.20 -13.77 5.52
C PRO A 66 3.24 -12.80 4.83
N ASP A 67 3.30 -12.72 3.52
CA ASP A 67 2.37 -11.90 2.75
C ASP A 67 0.99 -12.57 2.69
N TYR A 68 -0.02 -11.93 3.29
CA TYR A 68 -1.38 -12.45 3.32
C TYR A 68 -2.00 -12.57 1.91
N THR A 69 -1.62 -11.71 0.97
CA THR A 69 -2.14 -11.76 -0.40
C THR A 69 -1.64 -12.99 -1.14
N GLU A 70 -0.36 -13.37 -0.97
CA GLU A 70 0.19 -14.59 -1.52
C GLU A 70 -0.43 -15.85 -0.90
N LEU A 71 -0.68 -15.81 0.41
CA LEU A 71 -1.37 -16.90 1.10
C LEU A 71 -2.79 -17.08 0.58
N LEU A 72 -3.54 -16.00 0.40
CA LEU A 72 -4.88 -16.02 -0.16
C LEU A 72 -4.87 -16.50 -1.61
N LEU A 73 -3.99 -15.96 -2.46
CA LEU A 73 -3.83 -16.41 -3.85
C LEU A 73 -3.56 -17.92 -3.93
N THR A 74 -2.67 -18.42 -3.06
CA THR A 74 -2.37 -19.86 -2.99
C THR A 74 -3.60 -20.69 -2.60
N ASP A 75 -4.41 -20.22 -1.66
CA ASP A 75 -5.61 -20.93 -1.20
C ASP A 75 -6.72 -20.89 -2.27
N TYR A 76 -6.94 -19.74 -2.90
CA TYR A 76 -7.90 -19.60 -4.00
C TYR A 76 -7.47 -20.41 -5.25
N ALA A 77 -6.20 -20.47 -5.57
CA ALA A 77 -5.69 -21.31 -6.65
C ALA A 77 -6.00 -22.79 -6.46
N LYS A 78 -5.99 -23.27 -5.22
CA LYS A 78 -6.43 -24.66 -4.90
C LYS A 78 -7.93 -24.85 -5.10
N ARG A 79 -8.74 -23.83 -4.82
CA ARG A 79 -10.20 -23.86 -4.97
C ARG A 79 -10.65 -23.69 -6.43
N MET A 80 -9.86 -22.97 -7.24
CA MET A 80 -10.14 -22.63 -8.63
C MET A 80 -8.99 -23.06 -9.56
N PRO A 81 -8.75 -24.38 -9.75
CA PRO A 81 -7.62 -24.86 -10.55
C PRO A 81 -7.67 -24.34 -11.98
N GLY A 82 -6.57 -23.75 -12.45
CA GLY A 82 -6.45 -23.23 -13.82
C GLY A 82 -6.95 -21.78 -14.01
N ALA A 83 -7.42 -21.13 -12.94
CA ALA A 83 -7.68 -19.68 -12.99
C ALA A 83 -6.36 -18.89 -13.04
N SER A 84 -6.32 -17.79 -13.79
CA SER A 84 -5.21 -16.85 -13.76
C SER A 84 -5.19 -16.06 -12.45
N GLU A 85 -4.06 -15.49 -12.11
CA GLU A 85 -3.92 -14.65 -10.91
C GLU A 85 -4.96 -13.52 -10.86
N SER A 86 -5.18 -12.86 -11.98
CA SER A 86 -6.21 -11.82 -12.10
C SER A 86 -7.63 -12.33 -11.85
N HIS A 87 -7.96 -13.55 -12.24
CA HIS A 87 -9.25 -14.17 -11.94
C HIS A 87 -9.38 -14.57 -10.46
N LEU A 88 -8.27 -14.87 -9.78
CA LEU A 88 -8.25 -15.17 -8.35
C LEU A 88 -8.35 -13.90 -7.50
N SER A 89 -7.78 -12.82 -7.97
CA SER A 89 -7.69 -11.56 -7.23
C SER A 89 -9.07 -10.93 -6.98
N TYR A 90 -10.00 -11.06 -7.92
CA TYR A 90 -11.35 -10.48 -7.77
C TYR A 90 -12.14 -11.06 -6.58
N PRO A 91 -12.35 -12.39 -6.46
CA PRO A 91 -13.05 -12.95 -5.29
C PRO A 91 -12.31 -12.67 -3.97
N ILE A 92 -10.97 -12.60 -3.99
CA ILE A 92 -10.19 -12.22 -2.80
C ILE A 92 -10.53 -10.81 -2.33
N LEU A 93 -10.58 -9.83 -3.25
CA LEU A 93 -10.99 -8.46 -2.92
C LEU A 93 -12.42 -8.37 -2.42
N GLU A 94 -13.32 -9.13 -3.04
CA GLU A 94 -14.72 -9.15 -2.66
C GLU A 94 -14.88 -9.70 -1.23
N ASP A 95 -14.16 -10.76 -0.91
CA ASP A 95 -14.17 -11.36 0.44
C ASP A 95 -13.51 -10.43 1.47
N LEU A 96 -12.40 -9.74 1.12
CA LEU A 96 -11.75 -8.77 2.00
C LEU A 96 -12.58 -7.49 2.21
N GLY A 97 -13.54 -7.17 1.37
CA GLY A 97 -14.36 -5.96 1.45
C GLY A 97 -15.54 -6.02 2.42
N HIS A 98 -15.68 -7.05 3.24
CA HIS A 98 -16.88 -7.27 4.07
C HIS A 98 -16.77 -6.86 5.57
N GLY A 99 -15.65 -6.25 6.00
CA GLY A 99 -15.59 -5.50 7.26
C GLY A 99 -14.95 -6.18 8.47
N ASP A 100 -14.60 -7.47 8.43
CA ASP A 100 -13.85 -8.19 9.48
C ASP A 100 -12.45 -8.63 9.01
N GLU A 101 -11.95 -8.00 7.97
CA GLU A 101 -10.74 -8.32 7.23
C GLU A 101 -9.53 -8.57 8.12
N ILE A 102 -9.34 -7.70 9.11
CA ILE A 102 -8.15 -7.79 9.97
C ILE A 102 -8.17 -9.04 10.84
N THR A 103 -9.34 -9.44 11.34
CA THR A 103 -9.49 -10.64 12.16
C THR A 103 -9.25 -11.89 11.32
N GLU A 104 -9.74 -11.91 10.09
CA GLU A 104 -9.56 -13.02 9.17
C GLU A 104 -8.11 -13.14 8.73
N VAL A 105 -7.46 -12.01 8.39
CA VAL A 105 -6.04 -11.99 8.02
C VAL A 105 -5.17 -12.43 9.20
N ILE A 106 -5.40 -11.94 10.42
CA ILE A 106 -4.65 -12.41 11.60
C ILE A 106 -4.86 -13.92 11.82
N SER A 107 -6.08 -14.42 11.63
CA SER A 107 -6.36 -15.86 11.71
C SER A 107 -5.59 -16.66 10.67
N LEU A 108 -5.50 -16.17 9.45
CA LEU A 108 -4.70 -16.77 8.37
C LEU A 108 -3.22 -16.75 8.73
N LEU A 109 -2.67 -15.61 9.11
CA LEU A 109 -1.26 -15.45 9.48
C LEU A 109 -0.87 -16.34 10.67
N ASN A 110 -1.77 -16.57 11.62
CA ASN A 110 -1.53 -17.46 12.76
C ASN A 110 -1.34 -18.94 12.39
N GLN A 111 -1.73 -19.33 11.18
CA GLN A 111 -1.54 -20.69 10.67
C GLN A 111 -0.16 -20.91 10.03
N HIS A 112 0.60 -19.83 9.82
CA HIS A 112 1.89 -19.86 9.15
C HIS A 112 3.00 -19.37 10.09
N PRO A 113 4.23 -19.95 10.00
CA PRO A 113 5.37 -19.40 10.72
C PRO A 113 5.82 -18.08 10.09
N LEU A 114 6.69 -17.35 10.79
CA LEU A 114 7.45 -16.28 10.16
C LEU A 114 8.35 -16.85 9.06
N ASP A 115 8.47 -16.15 7.94
CA ASP A 115 9.28 -16.55 6.78
C ASP A 115 10.79 -16.49 7.11
N PHE A 116 11.15 -15.62 8.06
CA PHE A 116 12.52 -15.43 8.56
C PHE A 116 12.51 -14.74 9.92
N THR A 117 13.65 -14.74 10.59
CA THR A 117 13.81 -14.06 11.88
C THR A 117 13.68 -12.54 11.70
N PRO A 118 12.81 -11.85 12.46
CA PRO A 118 12.64 -10.41 12.36
C PRO A 118 13.97 -9.65 12.42
N GLY A 119 14.19 -8.76 11.45
CA GLY A 119 15.43 -8.00 11.30
C GLY A 119 16.54 -8.70 10.52
N GLU A 120 16.38 -9.96 10.12
CA GLU A 120 17.44 -10.71 9.41
C GLU A 120 17.63 -10.25 7.96
N LYS A 121 16.54 -9.94 7.27
CA LYS A 121 16.53 -9.50 5.86
C LYS A 121 15.29 -8.67 5.55
N GLY A 122 15.29 -8.05 4.37
CA GLY A 122 14.12 -7.36 3.81
C GLY A 122 13.38 -8.26 2.81
N VAL A 123 12.08 -8.49 3.05
CA VAL A 123 11.17 -9.17 2.10
C VAL A 123 9.83 -8.44 2.12
N TYR A 124 9.37 -8.08 0.94
CA TYR A 124 8.10 -7.35 0.80
C TYR A 124 6.93 -8.20 1.31
N SER A 125 6.07 -7.58 2.13
CA SER A 125 4.85 -8.21 2.63
C SER A 125 3.77 -7.16 2.87
N ASN A 126 2.64 -7.31 2.20
CA ASN A 126 1.46 -6.47 2.36
C ASN A 126 0.89 -6.54 3.77
N SER A 127 1.05 -7.68 4.45
CA SER A 127 0.62 -7.88 5.84
C SER A 127 1.14 -6.80 6.79
N ASN A 128 2.38 -6.33 6.57
CA ASN A 128 2.96 -5.27 7.39
C ASN A 128 2.09 -4.00 7.35
N TYR A 129 1.75 -3.53 6.17
CA TYR A 129 1.05 -2.25 5.99
C TYR A 129 -0.45 -2.35 6.22
N LEU A 130 -1.04 -3.52 6.01
CA LEU A 130 -2.41 -3.80 6.46
C LEU A 130 -2.51 -3.67 7.98
N LEU A 131 -1.62 -4.34 8.72
CA LEU A 131 -1.59 -4.28 10.19
C LEU A 131 -1.25 -2.88 10.70
N LEU A 132 -0.34 -2.14 10.07
CA LEU A 132 -0.04 -0.75 10.42
C LEU A 132 -1.26 0.16 10.23
N GLY A 133 -2.03 -0.01 9.15
CA GLY A 133 -3.29 0.71 8.94
C GLY A 133 -4.32 0.41 10.05
N PHE A 134 -4.44 -0.84 10.47
CA PHE A 134 -5.27 -1.23 11.59
C PHE A 134 -4.79 -0.59 12.91
N ILE A 135 -3.49 -0.56 13.17
CA ILE A 135 -2.91 0.06 14.37
C ILE A 135 -3.22 1.55 14.41
N ILE A 136 -3.12 2.27 13.29
CA ILE A 136 -3.51 3.68 13.20
C ILE A 136 -4.96 3.84 13.66
N SER A 137 -5.89 3.09 13.10
CA SER A 137 -7.31 3.17 13.47
C SER A 137 -7.55 2.84 14.95
N LYS A 138 -6.84 1.85 15.48
CA LYS A 138 -6.96 1.44 16.88
C LYS A 138 -6.48 2.52 17.86
N ILE A 139 -5.37 3.20 17.54
CA ILE A 139 -4.78 4.23 18.41
C ILE A 139 -5.61 5.51 18.37
N THR A 140 -6.05 5.90 17.17
CA THR A 140 -6.77 7.15 16.97
C THR A 140 -8.23 7.06 17.39
N GLY A 141 -8.82 5.88 17.34
CA GLY A 141 -10.25 5.66 17.52
C GLY A 141 -11.09 6.08 16.30
N ASP A 142 -10.44 6.47 15.22
CA ASP A 142 -11.05 6.86 13.96
C ASP A 142 -10.83 5.79 12.89
N SER A 143 -11.62 5.82 11.81
CA SER A 143 -11.33 5.00 10.65
C SER A 143 -10.05 5.47 9.95
N LEU A 144 -9.30 4.53 9.36
CA LEU A 144 -8.08 4.87 8.59
C LEU A 144 -8.39 5.89 7.48
N ALA A 145 -9.54 5.75 6.83
CA ALA A 145 -9.98 6.68 5.77
C ALA A 145 -10.10 8.11 6.28
N ARG A 146 -10.75 8.29 7.45
CA ARG A 146 -10.89 9.61 8.07
C ARG A 146 -9.54 10.18 8.51
N PHE A 147 -8.68 9.35 9.08
CA PHE A 147 -7.36 9.78 9.50
C PHE A 147 -6.51 10.26 8.31
N PHE A 148 -6.53 9.55 7.18
CA PHE A 148 -5.86 9.97 5.94
C PHE A 148 -6.45 11.27 5.39
N GLU A 149 -7.78 11.41 5.44
CA GLU A 149 -8.47 12.62 4.98
C GLU A 149 -8.03 13.85 5.78
N GLU A 150 -8.08 13.78 7.10
CA GLU A 150 -7.77 14.91 8.00
C GLU A 150 -6.27 15.31 8.00
N HIS A 151 -5.35 14.34 7.83
CA HIS A 151 -3.91 14.59 7.96
C HIS A 151 -3.19 14.84 6.63
N PHE A 152 -3.75 14.37 5.50
CA PHE A 152 -3.14 14.53 4.18
C PHE A 152 -4.09 15.13 3.16
N PHE A 153 -5.24 14.51 2.93
CA PHE A 153 -6.02 14.86 1.74
C PHE A 153 -6.63 16.25 1.85
N GLU A 154 -7.20 16.61 2.98
CA GLU A 154 -7.73 17.96 3.21
C GLU A 154 -6.64 19.04 3.29
N PRO A 155 -5.58 18.90 4.13
CA PRO A 155 -4.52 19.89 4.21
C PRO A 155 -3.80 20.16 2.89
N LEU A 156 -3.64 19.13 2.05
CA LEU A 156 -3.00 19.23 0.74
C LEU A 156 -4.00 19.56 -0.38
N ALA A 157 -5.28 19.78 -0.05
CA ALA A 157 -6.37 19.98 -1.01
C ALA A 157 -6.48 18.88 -2.07
N MET A 158 -6.21 17.63 -1.70
CA MET A 158 -6.32 16.43 -2.54
C MET A 158 -7.78 15.97 -2.60
N THR A 159 -8.64 16.76 -3.21
CA THR A 159 -10.10 16.62 -3.15
C THR A 159 -10.66 15.41 -3.89
N GLN A 160 -9.86 14.77 -4.73
CA GLN A 160 -10.22 13.57 -5.50
C GLN A 160 -9.59 12.30 -4.93
N THR A 161 -8.85 12.41 -3.83
CA THR A 161 -8.18 11.29 -3.19
C THR A 161 -9.03 10.73 -2.06
N ARG A 162 -9.15 9.40 -2.00
CA ARG A 162 -9.93 8.68 -0.98
C ARG A 162 -9.25 7.36 -0.65
N LEU A 163 -9.48 6.86 0.57
CA LEU A 163 -9.19 5.47 0.90
C LEU A 163 -10.43 4.62 0.58
N GLY A 164 -10.25 3.60 -0.25
CA GLY A 164 -11.27 2.66 -0.68
C GLY A 164 -11.30 2.47 -2.18
N THR A 165 -11.07 1.25 -2.63
CA THR A 165 -10.95 0.90 -4.06
C THR A 165 -12.23 1.17 -4.86
N GLN A 166 -13.40 1.19 -4.20
CA GLN A 166 -14.69 1.51 -4.81
C GLN A 166 -14.79 2.93 -5.38
N TYR A 167 -13.90 3.86 -4.98
CA TYR A 167 -13.93 5.26 -5.43
C TYR A 167 -13.20 5.51 -6.76
N ALA A 168 -12.53 4.50 -7.33
CA ALA A 168 -11.90 4.63 -8.63
C ALA A 168 -12.94 4.83 -9.74
N GLU A 169 -12.82 5.91 -10.53
CA GLU A 169 -13.68 6.16 -11.69
C GLU A 169 -13.22 5.39 -12.93
N ALA A 170 -11.91 5.22 -13.09
CA ALA A 170 -11.37 4.42 -14.18
C ALA A 170 -11.72 2.95 -13.96
N ASN A 171 -12.13 2.26 -15.01
CA ASN A 171 -12.12 0.80 -14.97
C ASN A 171 -10.69 0.30 -15.05
N SER A 172 -10.38 -0.73 -14.29
CA SER A 172 -9.12 -1.45 -14.42
C SER A 172 -9.22 -2.57 -15.46
N TYR A 173 -8.13 -2.84 -16.12
CA TYR A 173 -8.06 -3.85 -17.16
C TYR A 173 -6.84 -4.74 -16.92
N ASP A 174 -7.02 -6.04 -17.07
CA ASP A 174 -5.93 -6.99 -17.13
C ASP A 174 -5.51 -7.23 -18.59
N ASP A 175 -4.22 -7.12 -18.86
CA ASP A 175 -3.64 -7.38 -20.19
C ASP A 175 -3.41 -8.88 -20.44
N LEU A 176 -3.45 -9.70 -19.40
CA LEU A 176 -3.11 -11.13 -19.50
C LEU A 176 -4.10 -11.97 -20.30
N ASP A 177 -5.29 -11.45 -20.66
CA ASP A 177 -6.23 -12.18 -21.53
C ASP A 177 -6.24 -11.65 -22.97
N VAL A 178 -5.06 -11.31 -23.48
CA VAL A 178 -4.84 -10.82 -24.87
C VAL A 178 -5.25 -11.88 -25.91
N THR A 179 -5.32 -13.15 -25.55
CA THR A 179 -5.75 -14.23 -26.44
C THR A 179 -7.21 -14.09 -26.93
N ALA A 180 -8.03 -13.32 -26.21
CA ALA A 180 -9.40 -13.01 -26.59
C ALA A 180 -9.57 -11.65 -27.31
N GLY A 181 -8.50 -10.84 -27.41
CA GLY A 181 -8.55 -9.52 -28.09
C GLY A 181 -9.37 -8.47 -27.36
N LYS A 182 -9.74 -8.68 -26.10
CA LYS A 182 -10.44 -7.70 -25.24
C LYS A 182 -9.87 -7.74 -23.85
N PRO A 183 -9.47 -6.58 -23.28
CA PRO A 183 -9.04 -6.51 -21.89
C PRO A 183 -10.20 -6.92 -20.97
N VAL A 184 -9.89 -7.73 -19.97
CA VAL A 184 -10.85 -8.11 -18.93
C VAL A 184 -11.02 -6.93 -17.99
N VAL A 185 -12.25 -6.49 -17.77
CA VAL A 185 -12.56 -5.47 -16.76
C VAL A 185 -12.57 -6.16 -15.40
N LEU A 186 -11.63 -5.80 -14.55
CA LEU A 186 -11.62 -6.26 -13.18
C LEU A 186 -12.66 -5.48 -12.35
N GLY A 187 -13.32 -6.15 -11.43
CA GLY A 187 -14.34 -5.54 -10.58
C GLY A 187 -13.73 -4.54 -9.58
N ARG A 188 -14.57 -3.74 -9.00
CA ARG A 188 -14.19 -2.80 -7.92
C ARG A 188 -14.62 -3.40 -6.60
N GLY A 189 -13.67 -3.86 -5.81
CA GLY A 189 -13.92 -4.24 -4.41
C GLY A 189 -14.14 -3.00 -3.53
N ALA A 190 -14.56 -3.22 -2.28
CA ALA A 190 -14.69 -2.17 -1.27
C ALA A 190 -13.52 -2.19 -0.27
N TYR A 191 -12.35 -2.66 -0.69
CA TYR A 191 -11.18 -2.79 0.15
C TYR A 191 -10.67 -1.44 0.66
N GLN A 192 -10.28 -1.36 1.94
CA GLN A 192 -9.84 -0.14 2.63
C GLN A 192 -8.54 -0.34 3.45
N GLY A 193 -7.73 -1.31 3.09
CA GLY A 193 -6.46 -1.59 3.77
C GLY A 193 -5.39 -0.51 3.55
N GLY A 194 -4.52 -0.33 4.53
CA GLY A 194 -3.42 0.64 4.49
C GLY A 194 -2.28 0.24 3.55
N ASP A 195 -2.31 -0.96 3.00
CA ASP A 195 -1.30 -1.52 2.11
C ASP A 195 -1.54 -1.21 0.64
N GLY A 196 -2.80 -0.85 0.23
CA GLY A 196 -3.09 -0.71 -1.21
C GLY A 196 -4.33 0.08 -1.61
N ALA A 197 -5.17 0.52 -0.68
CA ALA A 197 -6.54 0.93 -1.00
C ALA A 197 -6.73 2.40 -1.39
N VAL A 198 -5.70 3.22 -1.48
CA VAL A 198 -5.84 4.63 -1.87
C VAL A 198 -6.18 4.74 -3.35
N VAL A 199 -7.16 5.59 -3.63
CA VAL A 199 -7.56 6.00 -4.97
C VAL A 199 -7.26 7.49 -5.13
N SER A 200 -6.64 7.89 -6.24
CA SER A 200 -6.27 9.29 -6.49
C SER A 200 -6.29 9.64 -7.97
N SER A 201 -6.05 10.91 -8.28
CA SER A 201 -5.88 11.47 -9.63
C SER A 201 -4.46 12.00 -9.82
N LEU A 202 -4.03 12.18 -11.07
CA LEU A 202 -2.74 12.83 -11.36
C LEU A 202 -2.67 14.26 -10.81
N THR A 203 -3.79 14.99 -10.80
CA THR A 203 -3.86 16.33 -10.22
C THR A 203 -3.54 16.32 -8.72
N ASP A 204 -4.08 15.38 -7.96
CA ASP A 204 -3.85 15.27 -6.53
C ASP A 204 -2.47 14.70 -6.22
N LEU A 205 -2.01 13.71 -6.99
CA LEU A 205 -0.64 13.20 -6.83
C LEU A 205 0.44 14.23 -7.15
N ALA A 206 0.16 15.21 -8.01
CA ALA A 206 1.06 16.35 -8.20
C ALA A 206 1.18 17.22 -6.94
N LYS A 207 0.08 17.37 -6.17
CA LYS A 207 0.12 18.07 -4.85
C LYS A 207 0.89 17.26 -3.82
N TRP A 208 0.65 15.93 -3.79
CA TRP A 208 1.44 15.01 -2.97
C TRP A 208 2.94 15.12 -3.27
N ALA A 209 3.31 15.06 -4.55
CA ALA A 209 4.70 15.21 -4.98
C ALA A 209 5.32 16.55 -4.54
N GLN A 210 4.56 17.64 -4.61
CA GLN A 210 5.04 18.94 -4.12
C GLN A 210 5.24 18.94 -2.62
N ALA A 211 4.33 18.35 -1.85
CA ALA A 211 4.44 18.26 -0.40
C ALA A 211 5.65 17.41 0.04
N VAL A 212 5.88 16.29 -0.64
CA VAL A 212 7.07 15.45 -0.46
C VAL A 212 8.35 16.23 -0.74
N LEU A 213 8.45 16.88 -1.91
CA LEU A 213 9.63 17.65 -2.29
C LEU A 213 9.95 18.83 -1.37
N ARG A 214 8.93 19.42 -0.75
CA ARG A 214 9.08 20.53 0.19
C ARG A 214 9.28 20.11 1.64
N HIS A 215 9.18 18.81 1.92
CA HIS A 215 9.15 18.26 3.27
C HIS A 215 8.02 18.87 4.13
N ASP A 216 6.85 19.13 3.50
CA ASP A 216 5.72 19.79 4.19
C ASP A 216 4.98 18.83 5.15
N ILE A 217 5.28 17.51 5.13
CA ILE A 217 4.53 16.46 5.83
C ILE A 217 5.28 16.02 7.10
N LEU A 218 6.52 15.61 6.93
CA LEU A 218 7.37 15.09 8.00
C LEU A 218 8.50 16.07 8.31
N SER A 219 9.05 16.00 9.53
CA SER A 219 10.27 16.71 9.86
C SER A 219 11.45 16.20 9.00
N GLU A 220 12.51 17.02 8.85
CA GLU A 220 13.74 16.57 8.16
C GLU A 220 14.31 15.28 8.75
N LYS A 221 14.24 15.13 10.06
CA LYS A 221 14.67 13.92 10.76
C LYS A 221 13.84 12.71 10.32
N ASP A 222 12.52 12.84 10.32
CA ASP A 222 11.62 11.73 9.98
C ASP A 222 11.70 11.39 8.49
N TRP A 223 11.88 12.39 7.62
CA TRP A 223 12.18 12.17 6.21
C TRP A 223 13.47 11.39 6.00
N HIS A 224 14.55 11.77 6.71
CA HIS A 224 15.82 11.04 6.64
C HIS A 224 15.62 9.57 7.07
N GLU A 225 14.83 9.34 8.11
CA GLU A 225 14.53 8.01 8.60
C GLU A 225 13.68 7.22 7.59
N ALA A 226 12.63 7.81 7.04
CA ALA A 226 11.75 7.18 6.05
C ALA A 226 12.49 6.76 4.76
N LEU A 227 13.46 7.57 4.32
CA LEU A 227 14.24 7.32 3.10
C LEU A 227 15.47 6.42 3.33
N THR A 228 15.81 6.11 4.60
CA THR A 228 16.92 5.19 4.90
C THR A 228 16.47 3.76 4.68
N LEU A 229 17.09 3.10 3.70
CA LEU A 229 16.76 1.71 3.39
C LEU A 229 17.34 0.73 4.41
N THR A 230 16.51 -0.16 4.87
CA THR A 230 16.93 -1.32 5.64
C THR A 230 17.28 -2.45 4.68
N HIS A 231 18.44 -3.08 4.88
CA HIS A 231 18.98 -4.15 4.01
C HIS A 231 19.12 -3.75 2.54
N ASP A 232 19.37 -2.45 2.24
CA ASP A 232 19.42 -1.90 0.87
C ASP A 232 18.17 -2.23 0.05
N PHE A 233 17.04 -2.43 0.72
CA PHE A 233 15.80 -2.90 0.10
C PHE A 233 14.65 -1.92 0.23
N TYR A 234 14.24 -1.58 1.47
CA TYR A 234 13.02 -0.82 1.72
C TYR A 234 13.19 0.17 2.87
N GLY A 235 12.80 1.40 2.64
CA GLY A 235 12.59 2.42 3.67
C GLY A 235 11.17 2.34 4.24
N MET A 236 10.65 3.43 4.78
CA MET A 236 9.28 3.48 5.30
C MET A 236 8.34 4.04 4.22
N GLY A 237 7.79 3.16 3.39
CA GLY A 237 6.98 3.54 2.22
C GLY A 237 7.79 3.90 0.97
N TRP A 238 9.11 3.69 0.98
CA TRP A 238 10.01 4.11 -0.08
C TRP A 238 11.00 3.02 -0.47
N MET A 239 11.39 3.03 -1.74
CA MET A 239 12.42 2.18 -2.32
C MET A 239 13.42 3.04 -3.08
N HIS A 240 14.63 2.53 -3.34
CA HIS A 240 15.49 3.17 -4.34
C HIS A 240 14.88 2.98 -5.74
N SER A 241 14.89 4.05 -6.51
CA SER A 241 14.64 3.97 -7.94
C SER A 241 15.82 3.30 -8.66
N LYS A 242 15.56 2.78 -9.85
CA LYS A 242 16.63 2.36 -10.79
C LYS A 242 17.55 3.54 -11.19
N THR A 243 17.08 4.78 -11.03
CA THR A 243 17.86 5.99 -11.26
C THR A 243 18.59 6.39 -9.97
N PRO A 244 19.93 6.56 -9.98
CA PRO A 244 20.67 6.97 -8.79
C PRO A 244 20.16 8.28 -8.18
N ASN A 245 20.11 8.34 -6.84
CA ASN A 245 19.59 9.46 -6.04
C ASN A 245 18.08 9.74 -6.23
N TRP A 246 17.35 8.79 -6.76
CA TRP A 246 15.89 8.85 -6.81
C TRP A 246 15.30 7.82 -5.86
N PHE A 247 14.20 8.19 -5.22
CA PHE A 247 13.36 7.31 -4.41
C PHE A 247 12.05 7.08 -5.13
N SER A 248 11.53 5.87 -5.01
CA SER A 248 10.34 5.47 -5.75
C SER A 248 9.41 4.60 -4.92
N HIS A 249 8.20 4.49 -5.38
CA HIS A 249 7.32 3.35 -5.10
C HIS A 249 6.44 3.06 -6.30
N ALA A 250 6.32 1.80 -6.65
CA ALA A 250 5.34 1.33 -7.61
C ALA A 250 4.08 0.87 -6.90
N GLY A 251 2.96 0.88 -7.59
CA GLY A 251 1.73 0.27 -7.14
C GLY A 251 1.13 -0.58 -8.24
N HIS A 252 0.75 -1.79 -7.90
CA HIS A 252 -0.01 -2.67 -8.76
C HIS A 252 -1.20 -3.18 -7.98
N ASP A 253 -2.38 -3.05 -8.54
CA ASP A 253 -3.64 -3.45 -7.91
C ASP A 253 -4.70 -3.70 -8.97
N PHE A 254 -5.07 -4.98 -9.17
CA PHE A 254 -6.20 -5.40 -9.97
C PHE A 254 -6.36 -4.67 -11.32
N GLY A 255 -5.26 -4.61 -12.10
CA GLY A 255 -5.22 -3.95 -13.40
C GLY A 255 -4.94 -2.46 -13.35
N TYR A 256 -4.79 -1.85 -12.20
CA TYR A 256 -4.17 -0.52 -12.06
C TYR A 256 -2.67 -0.68 -11.89
N TRP A 257 -1.92 0.23 -12.49
CA TRP A 257 -0.49 0.30 -12.32
C TRP A 257 -0.06 1.75 -12.11
N THR A 258 0.68 2.00 -11.05
CA THR A 258 1.16 3.31 -10.67
C THR A 258 2.65 3.30 -10.47
N TYR A 259 3.29 4.42 -10.74
CA TYR A 259 4.68 4.63 -10.44
C TYR A 259 4.89 6.06 -9.95
N PHE A 260 5.58 6.21 -8.84
CA PHE A 260 5.95 7.48 -8.25
C PHE A 260 7.46 7.49 -8.04
N ASP A 261 8.12 8.50 -8.56
CA ASP A 261 9.57 8.64 -8.54
C ASP A 261 9.94 10.08 -8.19
N VAL A 262 10.87 10.28 -7.27
CA VAL A 262 11.24 11.59 -6.76
C VAL A 262 12.74 11.71 -6.52
N THR A 263 13.32 12.89 -6.83
CA THR A 263 14.67 13.26 -6.43
C THR A 263 14.69 14.63 -5.80
N PHE A 264 15.25 14.71 -4.61
CA PHE A 264 15.32 15.94 -3.85
C PHE A 264 16.42 16.89 -4.38
N ASP A 265 17.51 16.36 -4.89
CA ASP A 265 18.63 17.15 -5.47
C ASP A 265 18.18 18.05 -6.62
N LYS A 266 17.25 17.56 -7.45
CA LYS A 266 16.76 18.27 -8.62
C LYS A 266 15.38 18.87 -8.44
N GLN A 267 14.74 18.63 -7.29
CA GLN A 267 13.35 19.03 -7.02
C GLN A 267 12.39 18.55 -8.12
N LEU A 268 12.52 17.28 -8.50
CA LEU A 268 11.72 16.67 -9.56
C LEU A 268 10.94 15.46 -9.02
N ALA A 269 9.74 15.31 -9.52
CA ALA A 269 8.96 14.10 -9.34
C ALA A 269 8.36 13.65 -10.66
N GLN A 270 8.20 12.35 -10.82
CA GLN A 270 7.48 11.72 -11.92
C GLN A 270 6.38 10.86 -11.35
N VAL A 271 5.18 10.98 -11.91
CA VAL A 271 4.01 10.18 -11.51
C VAL A 271 3.36 9.60 -12.76
N THR A 272 3.06 8.31 -12.69
CA THR A 272 2.34 7.60 -13.75
C THR A 272 1.12 6.91 -13.14
N LEU A 273 -0.04 7.08 -13.76
CA LEU A 273 -1.25 6.31 -13.47
C LEU A 273 -1.67 5.57 -14.75
N ASN A 274 -1.83 4.27 -14.64
CA ASN A 274 -2.35 3.42 -15.68
C ASN A 274 -3.53 2.61 -15.14
N ASN A 275 -4.54 2.43 -15.96
CA ASN A 275 -5.68 1.56 -15.66
C ASN A 275 -5.64 0.25 -16.44
N MET A 276 -4.46 -0.13 -16.91
CA MET A 276 -4.15 -1.41 -17.52
C MET A 276 -2.80 -1.88 -16.99
N SER A 277 -2.76 -3.09 -16.45
CA SER A 277 -1.51 -3.72 -16.04
C SER A 277 -0.65 -3.97 -17.27
N PRO A 278 0.64 -3.55 -17.31
CA PRO A 278 1.54 -4.07 -18.31
C PRO A 278 1.68 -5.57 -18.06
N GLY A 279 1.54 -6.39 -19.12
CA GLY A 279 1.83 -7.82 -19.01
C GLY A 279 3.24 -8.08 -18.47
N ASP A 280 3.57 -9.33 -18.14
CA ASP A 280 4.81 -9.75 -17.48
C ASP A 280 6.13 -9.36 -18.18
N GLU A 281 6.10 -8.55 -19.23
CA GLU A 281 7.28 -8.13 -20.01
C GLU A 281 7.73 -6.67 -19.74
N ALA A 282 7.28 -6.00 -18.69
CA ALA A 282 7.66 -4.61 -18.41
C ALA A 282 8.71 -4.46 -17.31
#